data_3d048d171423f8a06314ffe3e27d20e7
#
_entry.id   3d048d171423f8a06314ffe3e27d20e7
#
_cell.length_a   1.000
_cell.length_b   1.000
_cell.length_c   1.000
_cell.angle_alpha   90.00
_cell.angle_beta   90.00
_cell.angle_gamma   90.00
#
_symmetry.space_group_name_H-M   'P 1'
#
loop_
_entity.id
_entity.type
_entity.pdbx_description
1 polymer ?
#
loop_
_entity_poly.entity_id
_entity_poly.type
_entity_poly.pdbx_seq_one_letter_code
_entity_poly.pdbx_strand_id
1 'polypeptide(L)'
;LLLHAQHIYILGVRSSSFLAGYLNFYFHLLFKNVIYVQNTAAGEIYEQMIHIGPGDVMVGISFPRYSNMGIHAIQLAHDRGADVVAITDSQLSPLYPLATAALLVSYVDSLAAPLSLINALILAVGQRKRDEVAQVFADMEQVWSKYSIFGKAEDE
;
A
#
# COMPACT_ATOMS: atom_id res chain seq x y z
N LEU A 1 8.20 7.90 -7.73
CA LEU A 1 8.47 7.47 -6.38
C LEU A 1 8.44 5.94 -6.29
N LEU A 2 7.29 5.28 -6.31
CA LEU A 2 7.12 3.84 -6.05
C LEU A 2 8.03 2.94 -6.90
N LEU A 3 8.24 3.24 -8.18
CA LEU A 3 9.06 2.41 -9.08
C LEU A 3 10.56 2.40 -8.74
N HIS A 4 11.03 3.37 -7.98
CA HIS A 4 12.44 3.54 -7.62
C HIS A 4 12.69 3.42 -6.11
N ALA A 5 11.66 3.06 -5.34
CA ALA A 5 11.75 2.90 -3.90
C ALA A 5 12.69 1.74 -3.51
N GLN A 6 13.52 1.94 -2.50
CA GLN A 6 14.29 0.87 -1.88
C GLN A 6 13.35 -0.08 -1.13
N HIS A 7 12.45 0.49 -0.32
CA HIS A 7 11.34 -0.23 0.30
C HIS A 7 10.06 0.58 0.19
N ILE A 8 8.94 -0.11 0.11
CA ILE A 8 7.60 0.49 0.11
C ILE A 8 6.89 0.06 1.39
N TYR A 9 6.70 1.01 2.30
CA TYR A 9 5.92 0.80 3.51
C TYR A 9 4.46 1.17 3.24
N ILE A 10 3.53 0.32 3.65
CA ILE A 10 2.09 0.57 3.46
C ILE A 10 1.43 0.58 4.82
N LEU A 11 0.77 1.69 5.16
CA LEU A 11 0.08 1.87 6.44
C LEU A 11 -1.34 2.39 6.23
N GLY A 12 -2.28 1.71 6.85
CA GLY A 12 -3.64 2.19 7.09
C GLY A 12 -4.11 1.71 8.45
N VAL A 13 -4.76 2.58 9.21
CA VAL A 13 -5.24 2.28 10.57
C VAL A 13 -6.76 2.26 10.59
N ARG A 14 -7.38 1.40 11.42
CA ARG A 14 -8.84 1.20 11.53
C ARG A 14 -9.44 0.76 10.18
N SER A 15 -10.50 1.42 9.69
CA SER A 15 -11.12 1.08 8.39
C SER A 15 -10.15 1.20 7.19
N SER A 16 -9.18 2.09 7.26
CA SER A 16 -8.14 2.22 6.22
C SER A 16 -7.19 1.01 6.18
N SER A 17 -7.13 0.18 7.21
CA SER A 17 -6.32 -1.05 7.20
C SER A 17 -6.78 -2.05 6.13
N PHE A 18 -8.08 -2.09 5.82
CA PHE A 18 -8.61 -2.94 4.75
C PHE A 18 -8.09 -2.49 3.37
N LEU A 19 -8.02 -1.18 3.15
CA LEU A 19 -7.46 -0.61 1.92
C LEU A 19 -5.94 -0.84 1.83
N ALA A 20 -5.24 -0.67 2.94
CA ALA A 20 -3.81 -0.94 3.03
C ALA A 20 -3.49 -2.42 2.79
N GLY A 21 -4.27 -3.32 3.37
CA GLY A 21 -4.15 -4.77 3.15
C GLY A 21 -4.42 -5.15 1.69
N TYR A 22 -5.44 -4.55 1.07
CA TYR A 22 -5.74 -4.75 -0.35
C TYR A 22 -4.59 -4.28 -1.24
N LEU A 23 -4.08 -3.07 -1.02
CA LEU A 23 -2.94 -2.54 -1.76
C LEU A 23 -1.70 -3.40 -1.56
N ASN A 24 -1.43 -3.82 -0.32
CA ASN A 24 -0.32 -4.69 0.02
C ASN A 24 -0.35 -6.01 -0.73
N PHE A 25 -1.52 -6.66 -0.82
CA PHE A 25 -1.68 -7.91 -1.56
C PHE A 25 -1.18 -7.78 -3.01
N TYR A 26 -1.64 -6.75 -3.73
CA TYR A 26 -1.22 -6.54 -5.11
C TYR A 26 0.21 -6.04 -5.23
N PHE A 27 0.67 -5.18 -4.31
CA PHE A 27 2.02 -4.66 -4.35
C PHE A 27 3.08 -5.75 -4.11
N HIS A 28 2.78 -6.79 -3.34
CA HIS A 28 3.66 -7.96 -3.22
C HIS A 28 3.82 -8.74 -4.52
N LEU A 29 2.87 -8.66 -5.44
CA LEU A 29 3.00 -9.24 -6.79
C LEU A 29 3.83 -8.34 -7.72
N LEU A 30 3.81 -7.02 -7.47
CA LEU A 30 4.46 -6.02 -8.32
C LEU A 30 5.89 -5.67 -7.86
N PHE A 31 6.18 -5.82 -6.57
CA PHE A 31 7.43 -5.41 -5.93
C PHE A 31 7.93 -6.48 -4.96
N LYS A 32 9.25 -6.60 -4.86
CA LYS A 32 9.91 -7.54 -3.93
C LYS A 32 10.17 -6.97 -2.54
N ASN A 33 10.01 -5.66 -2.39
CA ASN A 33 10.49 -4.85 -1.26
C ASN A 33 9.34 -4.10 -0.56
N VAL A 34 8.19 -4.75 -0.40
CA VAL A 34 7.01 -4.19 0.27
C VAL A 34 6.98 -4.60 1.74
N ILE A 35 6.69 -3.65 2.62
CA ILE A 35 6.52 -3.84 4.05
C ILE A 35 5.11 -3.37 4.44
N TYR A 36 4.25 -4.32 4.81
CA TYR A 36 2.92 -3.99 5.31
C TYR A 36 2.98 -3.71 6.80
N VAL A 37 2.85 -2.45 7.17
CA VAL A 37 2.88 -2.00 8.56
C VAL A 37 1.51 -2.26 9.19
N GLN A 38 1.47 -3.20 10.13
CA GLN A 38 0.25 -3.63 10.80
C GLN A 38 0.17 -3.07 12.22
N ASN A 39 -1.04 -2.67 12.62
CA ASN A 39 -1.32 -2.25 13.98
C ASN A 39 -1.93 -3.43 14.76
N THR A 40 -1.09 -4.31 15.28
CA THR A 40 -1.50 -5.48 16.06
C THR A 40 -1.42 -5.22 17.56
N ALA A 41 -0.43 -4.41 18.00
CA ALA A 41 -0.29 -3.97 19.40
C ALA A 41 0.29 -2.55 19.47
N ALA A 42 0.18 -1.94 20.67
CA ALA A 42 0.72 -0.60 20.89
C ALA A 42 2.25 -0.59 20.73
N GLY A 43 2.75 0.29 19.87
CA GLY A 43 4.19 0.47 19.60
C GLY A 43 4.73 -0.33 18.41
N GLU A 44 4.15 -1.45 18.04
CA GLU A 44 4.63 -2.31 16.94
C GLU A 44 4.73 -1.59 15.58
N ILE A 45 3.88 -0.59 15.32
CA ILE A 45 3.98 0.23 14.11
C ILE A 45 5.37 0.86 14.00
N TYR A 46 5.89 1.43 15.09
CA TYR A 46 7.18 2.11 15.08
C TYR A 46 8.36 1.13 14.97
N GLU A 47 8.23 -0.06 15.57
CA GLU A 47 9.22 -1.12 15.45
C GLU A 47 9.36 -1.62 14.00
N GLN A 48 8.21 -1.81 13.31
CA GLN A 48 8.18 -2.19 11.90
C GLN A 48 8.78 -1.12 10.98
N MET A 49 8.78 0.14 11.42
CA MET A 49 9.30 1.30 10.68
C MET A 49 10.68 1.76 11.15
N ILE A 50 11.37 0.99 12.00
CA ILE A 50 12.62 1.45 12.65
C ILE A 50 13.72 1.80 11.63
N HIS A 51 13.71 1.18 10.46
CA HIS A 51 14.73 1.38 9.42
C HIS A 51 14.27 2.31 8.28
N ILE A 52 13.04 2.86 8.33
CA ILE A 52 12.56 3.75 7.28
C ILE A 52 13.44 5.01 7.16
N GLY A 53 13.74 5.42 5.94
CA GLY A 53 14.61 6.56 5.68
C GLY A 53 14.66 6.99 4.22
N PRO A 54 15.68 7.77 3.84
CA PRO A 54 15.85 8.26 2.47
C PRO A 54 15.92 7.12 1.45
N GLY A 55 15.18 7.26 0.35
CA GLY A 55 15.06 6.24 -0.68
C GLY A 55 13.91 5.27 -0.48
N ASP A 56 13.28 5.26 0.71
CA ASP A 56 12.06 4.52 0.98
C ASP A 56 10.82 5.36 0.64
N VAL A 57 9.69 4.68 0.44
CA VAL A 57 8.39 5.32 0.24
C VAL A 57 7.39 4.80 1.28
N MET A 58 6.75 5.72 2.00
CA MET A 58 5.60 5.43 2.86
C MET A 58 4.31 5.71 2.10
N VAL A 59 3.47 4.70 1.88
CA VAL A 59 2.10 4.85 1.41
C VAL A 59 1.18 4.90 2.61
N GLY A 60 0.75 6.11 2.98
CA GLY A 60 -0.14 6.37 4.11
C GLY A 60 -1.60 6.54 3.66
N ILE A 61 -2.52 5.72 4.19
CA ILE A 61 -3.95 5.77 3.87
C ILE A 61 -4.74 6.19 5.10
N SER A 62 -5.41 7.33 5.02
CA SER A 62 -6.26 7.82 6.12
C SER A 62 -7.33 8.77 5.64
N PHE A 63 -8.52 8.65 6.22
CA PHE A 63 -9.72 9.42 5.91
C PHE A 63 -10.33 10.05 7.17
N PRO A 64 -11.33 10.96 7.08
CA PRO A 64 -11.94 11.63 8.21
C PRO A 64 -12.25 10.72 9.41
N ARG A 65 -12.09 11.29 10.59
CA ARG A 65 -11.82 10.63 11.87
C ARG A 65 -10.41 10.01 11.89
N TYR A 66 -9.46 10.76 11.34
CA TYR A 66 -8.05 10.38 11.24
C TYR A 66 -7.51 9.84 12.56
N SER A 67 -6.76 8.74 12.47
CA SER A 67 -6.09 8.17 13.64
C SER A 67 -4.80 8.93 13.95
N ASN A 68 -4.66 9.45 15.16
CA ASN A 68 -3.42 10.11 15.60
C ASN A 68 -2.21 9.17 15.46
N MET A 69 -2.38 7.89 15.77
CA MET A 69 -1.32 6.88 15.61
C MET A 69 -0.86 6.77 14.15
N GLY A 70 -1.80 6.72 13.21
CA GLY A 70 -1.47 6.69 11.77
C GLY A 70 -0.78 7.97 11.32
N ILE A 71 -1.27 9.14 11.76
CA ILE A 71 -0.65 10.43 11.44
C ILE A 71 0.78 10.48 11.97
N HIS A 72 1.01 10.13 13.23
CA HIS A 72 2.36 10.17 13.84
C HIS A 72 3.33 9.18 13.18
N ALA A 73 2.86 8.01 12.75
CA ALA A 73 3.70 7.06 12.02
C ALA A 73 4.11 7.60 10.65
N ILE A 74 3.19 8.27 9.93
CA ILE A 74 3.49 8.90 8.65
C ILE A 74 4.40 10.11 8.85
N GLN A 75 4.20 10.90 9.93
CA GLN A 75 5.10 11.98 10.32
C GLN A 75 6.52 11.46 10.58
N LEU A 76 6.66 10.34 11.27
CA LEU A 76 7.97 9.71 11.50
C LEU A 76 8.67 9.36 10.17
N ALA A 77 7.95 8.82 9.19
CA ALA A 77 8.49 8.53 7.86
C ALA A 77 9.00 9.79 7.17
N HIS A 78 8.18 10.85 7.17
CA HIS A 78 8.53 12.15 6.63
C HIS A 78 9.77 12.74 7.31
N ASP A 79 9.82 12.76 8.65
CA ASP A 79 10.91 13.33 9.43
C ASP A 79 12.23 12.58 9.24
N ARG A 80 12.16 11.30 8.89
CA ARG A 80 13.32 10.46 8.55
C ARG A 80 13.76 10.58 7.09
N GLY A 81 13.09 11.41 6.29
CA GLY A 81 13.45 11.68 4.91
C GLY A 81 12.96 10.65 3.90
N ALA A 82 12.03 9.80 4.27
CA ALA A 82 11.33 8.95 3.32
C ALA A 82 10.32 9.78 2.50
N ASP A 83 10.10 9.40 1.25
CA ASP A 83 9.01 9.97 0.46
C ASP A 83 7.65 9.48 1.00
N VAL A 84 6.67 10.37 1.04
CA VAL A 84 5.31 10.04 1.49
C VAL A 84 4.32 10.15 0.34
N VAL A 85 3.64 9.06 0.05
CA VAL A 85 2.47 9.01 -0.83
C VAL A 85 1.22 8.93 0.05
N ALA A 86 0.46 10.02 0.14
CA ALA A 86 -0.76 10.08 0.93
C ALA A 86 -1.99 9.72 0.07
N ILE A 87 -2.82 8.80 0.54
CA ILE A 87 -4.16 8.54 0.00
C ILE A 87 -5.16 9.03 1.03
N THR A 88 -5.86 10.11 0.72
CA THR A 88 -6.73 10.81 1.66
C THR A 88 -7.87 11.56 0.96
N ASP A 89 -8.72 12.24 1.71
CA ASP A 89 -9.94 12.86 1.18
C ASP A 89 -9.74 14.25 0.57
N SER A 90 -8.85 15.06 1.13
CA SER A 90 -8.72 16.46 0.75
C SER A 90 -7.37 17.07 1.13
N GLN A 91 -7.12 18.28 0.63
CA GLN A 91 -5.94 19.07 1.02
C GLN A 91 -5.99 19.54 2.49
N LEU A 92 -7.14 19.45 3.16
CA LEU A 92 -7.29 19.76 4.58
C LEU A 92 -6.91 18.57 5.48
N SER A 93 -6.64 17.41 4.89
CA SER A 93 -6.17 16.23 5.62
C SER A 93 -4.84 16.50 6.32
N PRO A 94 -4.65 16.01 7.55
CA PRO A 94 -3.37 16.12 8.26
C PRO A 94 -2.21 15.35 7.56
N LEU A 95 -2.51 14.50 6.60
CA LEU A 95 -1.51 13.81 5.80
C LEU A 95 -0.97 14.68 4.66
N TYR A 96 -1.78 15.61 4.18
CA TYR A 96 -1.44 16.40 2.98
C TYR A 96 -0.12 17.20 3.12
N PRO A 97 0.14 17.91 4.23
CA PRO A 97 1.40 18.65 4.40
C PRO A 97 2.64 17.74 4.55
N LEU A 98 2.46 16.46 4.85
CA LEU A 98 3.53 15.46 4.96
C LEU A 98 3.86 14.78 3.64
N ALA A 99 2.99 14.94 2.64
CA ALA A 99 3.04 14.15 1.41
C ALA A 99 4.02 14.74 0.39
N THR A 100 4.91 13.91 -0.14
CA THR A 100 5.65 14.17 -1.40
C THR A 100 4.68 14.12 -2.59
N ALA A 101 3.68 13.22 -2.54
CA ALA A 101 2.60 13.12 -3.50
C ALA A 101 1.29 12.74 -2.79
N ALA A 102 0.18 13.37 -3.18
CA ALA A 102 -1.14 13.07 -2.61
C ALA A 102 -2.12 12.62 -3.69
N LEU A 103 -2.80 11.52 -3.41
CA LEU A 103 -3.93 11.02 -4.18
C LEU A 103 -5.21 11.33 -3.39
N LEU A 104 -6.00 12.25 -3.92
CA LEU A 104 -7.20 12.75 -3.26
C LEU A 104 -8.44 12.08 -3.82
N VAL A 105 -9.29 11.57 -2.94
CA VAL A 105 -10.57 10.94 -3.30
C VAL A 105 -11.62 11.23 -2.24
N SER A 106 -12.79 11.68 -2.67
CA SER A 106 -13.91 11.94 -1.75
C SER A 106 -14.26 10.70 -0.92
N TYR A 107 -14.39 10.91 0.37
CA TYR A 107 -14.77 9.87 1.32
C TYR A 107 -16.09 10.27 2.01
N VAL A 108 -17.12 9.44 1.82
CA VAL A 108 -18.44 9.61 2.44
C VAL A 108 -18.81 8.29 3.12
N ASP A 109 -18.13 7.97 4.22
CA ASP A 109 -18.30 6.75 5.02
C ASP A 109 -18.39 5.45 4.17
N SER A 110 -17.76 5.47 2.97
CA SER A 110 -17.70 4.34 2.04
C SER A 110 -16.27 4.15 1.52
N LEU A 111 -15.84 2.92 1.46
CA LEU A 111 -14.53 2.56 0.90
C LEU A 111 -14.55 2.38 -0.63
N ALA A 112 -15.69 2.52 -1.29
CA ALA A 112 -15.81 2.25 -2.73
C ALA A 112 -14.93 3.17 -3.59
N ALA A 113 -15.00 4.49 -3.37
CA ALA A 113 -14.20 5.44 -4.11
C ALA A 113 -12.68 5.32 -3.79
N PRO A 114 -12.25 5.23 -2.53
CA PRO A 114 -10.86 4.92 -2.18
C PRO A 114 -10.35 3.62 -2.81
N LEU A 115 -11.15 2.56 -2.79
CA LEU A 115 -10.78 1.29 -3.40
C LEU A 115 -10.61 1.41 -4.93
N SER A 116 -11.49 2.16 -5.59
CA SER A 116 -11.38 2.43 -7.02
C SER A 116 -10.10 3.19 -7.38
N LEU A 117 -9.71 4.18 -6.55
CA LEU A 117 -8.46 4.90 -6.72
C LEU A 117 -7.25 3.96 -6.54
N ILE A 118 -7.27 3.11 -5.54
CA ILE A 118 -6.21 2.11 -5.29
C ILE A 118 -6.10 1.13 -6.46
N ASN A 119 -7.22 0.67 -7.02
CA ASN A 119 -7.22 -0.16 -8.23
C ASN A 119 -6.56 0.55 -9.41
N ALA A 120 -6.88 1.83 -9.62
CA ALA A 120 -6.24 2.62 -10.67
C ALA A 120 -4.73 2.76 -10.47
N LEU A 121 -4.28 2.95 -9.22
CA LEU A 121 -2.86 2.98 -8.87
C LEU A 121 -2.16 1.64 -9.15
N ILE A 122 -2.76 0.53 -8.74
CA ILE A 122 -2.25 -0.82 -9.00
C ILE A 122 -2.09 -1.07 -10.51
N LEU A 123 -3.12 -0.74 -11.29
CA LEU A 123 -3.08 -0.88 -12.75
C LEU A 123 -2.00 0.00 -13.39
N ALA A 124 -1.89 1.27 -12.96
CA ALA A 124 -0.90 2.20 -13.50
C ALA A 124 0.54 1.74 -13.22
N VAL A 125 0.80 1.19 -12.03
CA VAL A 125 2.09 0.61 -11.66
C VAL A 125 2.34 -0.69 -12.44
N GLY A 126 1.35 -1.58 -12.50
CA GLY A 126 1.43 -2.85 -13.21
C GLY A 126 1.72 -2.67 -14.71
N GLN A 127 1.12 -1.67 -15.35
CA GLN A 127 1.42 -1.35 -16.75
C GLN A 127 2.88 -0.94 -16.99
N ARG A 128 3.50 -0.23 -16.03
CA ARG A 128 4.91 0.17 -16.12
C ARG A 128 5.90 -0.95 -15.82
N LYS A 129 5.44 -1.99 -15.14
CA LYS A 129 6.20 -3.21 -14.80
C LYS A 129 5.70 -4.44 -15.57
N ARG A 130 5.11 -4.25 -16.75
CA ARG A 130 4.36 -5.28 -17.48
C ARG A 130 5.14 -6.58 -17.67
N ASP A 131 6.40 -6.50 -18.05
CA ASP A 131 7.22 -7.69 -18.33
C ASP A 131 7.57 -8.44 -17.03
N GLU A 132 7.89 -7.71 -15.96
CA GLU A 132 8.13 -8.30 -14.63
C GLU A 132 6.87 -8.98 -14.08
N VAL A 133 5.71 -8.33 -14.24
CA VAL A 133 4.40 -8.85 -13.82
C VAL A 133 4.05 -10.12 -14.59
N ALA A 134 4.25 -10.15 -15.90
CA ALA A 134 4.02 -11.33 -16.72
C ALA A 134 4.85 -12.52 -16.25
N GLN A 135 6.13 -12.30 -15.90
CA GLN A 135 6.99 -13.35 -15.36
C GLN A 135 6.50 -13.86 -14.00
N VAL A 136 6.11 -12.96 -13.09
CA VAL A 136 5.56 -13.34 -11.78
C VAL A 136 4.32 -14.21 -11.93
N PHE A 137 3.40 -13.87 -12.83
CA PHE A 137 2.21 -14.68 -13.08
C PHE A 137 2.54 -16.03 -13.68
N ALA A 138 3.50 -16.10 -14.61
CA ALA A 138 3.96 -17.38 -15.18
C ALA A 138 4.57 -18.28 -14.09
N ASP A 139 5.38 -17.74 -13.19
CA ASP A 139 5.96 -18.48 -12.07
C ASP A 139 4.88 -18.97 -11.08
N MET A 140 3.89 -18.12 -10.80
CA MET A 140 2.74 -18.49 -9.94
C MET A 140 1.93 -19.64 -10.56
N GLU A 141 1.64 -19.58 -11.85
CA GLU A 141 0.90 -20.64 -12.56
C GLU A 141 1.60 -21.99 -12.45
N GLN A 142 2.94 -22.01 -12.57
CA GLN A 142 3.73 -23.24 -12.37
C GLN A 142 3.60 -23.77 -10.94
N VAL A 143 3.65 -22.89 -9.93
CA VAL A 143 3.48 -23.26 -8.52
C VAL A 143 2.07 -23.81 -8.28
N TRP A 144 1.04 -23.13 -8.76
CA TRP A 144 -0.35 -23.55 -8.60
C TRP A 144 -0.63 -24.91 -9.25
N SER A 145 -0.08 -25.13 -10.46
CA SER A 145 -0.19 -26.41 -11.14
C SER A 145 0.53 -27.52 -10.38
N LYS A 146 1.78 -27.26 -9.94
CA LYS A 146 2.60 -28.25 -9.22
C LYS A 146 1.98 -28.71 -7.90
N TYR A 147 1.36 -27.78 -7.17
CA TYR A 147 0.79 -28.06 -5.85
C TYR A 147 -0.73 -28.24 -5.86
N SER A 148 -1.35 -28.24 -7.04
CA SER A 148 -2.81 -28.41 -7.21
C SER A 148 -3.62 -27.45 -6.34
N ILE A 149 -3.17 -26.18 -6.27
CA ILE A 149 -3.78 -25.13 -5.40
C ILE A 149 -5.22 -24.87 -5.81
N PHE A 150 -5.50 -24.84 -7.11
CA PHE A 150 -6.85 -24.73 -7.65
C PHE A 150 -7.31 -26.09 -8.19
N GLY A 151 -8.50 -26.53 -7.83
CA GLY A 151 -9.11 -27.72 -8.40
C GLY A 151 -9.17 -27.58 -9.93
N LYS A 152 -8.93 -28.68 -10.65
CA LYS A 152 -9.23 -28.71 -12.09
C LYS A 152 -10.72 -28.42 -12.23
N ALA A 153 -11.10 -27.47 -13.08
CA ALA A 153 -12.45 -27.39 -13.55
C ALA A 153 -12.73 -28.77 -14.19
N GLU A 154 -13.67 -29.51 -13.61
CA GLU A 154 -14.18 -30.73 -14.27
C GLU A 154 -14.83 -30.24 -15.54
N ASP A 155 -14.24 -30.60 -16.68
CA ASP A 155 -14.88 -30.40 -17.99
C ASP A 155 -16.18 -31.21 -17.98
N GLU A 156 -17.34 -30.51 -17.81
CA GLU A 156 -18.66 -31.02 -18.14
C GLU A 156 -18.93 -30.90 -19.64
#